data_034c4c8527a4420ebc3ab22af6a1813f
#
_entry.id   034c4c8527a4420ebc3ab22af6a1813f
#
_cell.length_a   1.000
_cell.length_b   1.000
_cell.length_c   1.000
_cell.angle_alpha   90.00
_cell.angle_beta   90.00
_cell.angle_gamma   90.00
#
_symmetry.space_group_name_H-M   'P 1'
#
loop_
_entity.id
_entity.type
_entity.pdbx_description
1 polymer ?
#
loop_
_entity_poly.entity_id
_entity_poly.type
_entity_poly.pdbx_seq_one_letter_code
_entity_poly.pdbx_strand_id
1 'polypeptide(L)'
;MEGTGVPLVTPFDADGNIDESNLRGIVKWVEKGGVDFIVPCGSNSESELMTLEERSRVVEIVVETASVPVLAGTGHPGLRETVIQTELAANAGADSALVVTPFYFVHTQEAIAAYYEELSTLVSIPIYLYSVPKFTNVVLDPGTAKILAKNKNIKGMKDSGGNLEIFQEEVELTNGEDFNMLVGSGGIYADALRSGASGGVLALANIAPEKCSEIYRLHREGDDENAKRINDSLMGLNQAVTGTYGVPGLKAAMNMRGAPAGFSRSPHRESDSEARSALQKMILDLEL
;
A
#
# COMPACT_ATOMS: atom_id res chain seq x y z
N MET A 1 -11.76 -5.04 -1.06
CA MET A 1 -10.54 -5.38 -0.29
C MET A 1 -10.79 -5.12 1.18
N GLU A 2 -10.55 -6.11 2.02
CA GLU A 2 -10.72 -6.02 3.48
C GLU A 2 -9.53 -6.69 4.15
N GLY A 3 -9.22 -6.32 5.39
CA GLY A 3 -8.13 -6.92 6.16
C GLY A 3 -6.79 -6.26 6.00
N THR A 4 -5.73 -7.04 6.16
CA THR A 4 -4.34 -6.59 6.10
C THR A 4 -3.80 -6.71 4.68
N GLY A 5 -3.61 -5.59 4.01
CA GLY A 5 -2.94 -5.49 2.72
C GLY A 5 -1.46 -5.13 2.88
N VAL A 6 -0.64 -5.59 1.95
CA VAL A 6 0.79 -5.28 1.93
C VAL A 6 1.18 -4.52 0.67
N PRO A 7 1.69 -3.27 0.77
CA PRO A 7 2.26 -2.56 -0.36
C PRO A 7 3.64 -3.16 -0.67
N LEU A 8 3.64 -4.20 -1.51
CA LEU A 8 4.77 -5.08 -1.73
C LEU A 8 5.98 -4.30 -2.28
N VAL A 9 7.18 -4.57 -1.76
CA VAL A 9 8.42 -4.05 -2.37
C VAL A 9 8.73 -4.80 -3.67
N THR A 10 9.45 -4.17 -4.59
CA THR A 10 10.01 -4.84 -5.77
C THR A 10 11.48 -5.13 -5.53
N PRO A 11 11.91 -6.39 -5.48
CA PRO A 11 13.32 -6.71 -5.33
C PRO A 11 14.07 -6.44 -6.64
N PHE A 12 15.19 -5.74 -6.55
CA PHE A 12 16.10 -5.56 -7.66
C PHE A 12 17.41 -6.31 -7.39
N ASP A 13 18.09 -6.72 -8.46
CA ASP A 13 19.45 -7.23 -8.40
C ASP A 13 20.50 -6.10 -8.27
N ALA A 14 21.77 -6.43 -8.20
CA ALA A 14 22.85 -5.45 -8.07
C ALA A 14 23.00 -4.53 -9.30
N ASP A 15 22.49 -4.94 -10.46
CA ASP A 15 22.51 -4.17 -11.70
C ASP A 15 21.21 -3.33 -11.87
N GLY A 16 20.28 -3.45 -10.93
CA GLY A 16 19.00 -2.74 -10.92
C GLY A 16 17.91 -3.38 -11.76
N ASN A 17 18.06 -4.62 -12.20
CA ASN A 17 16.99 -5.37 -12.87
C ASN A 17 16.03 -5.97 -11.84
N ILE A 18 14.79 -6.23 -12.24
CA ILE A 18 13.82 -6.93 -11.38
C ILE A 18 14.28 -8.36 -11.13
N ASP A 19 14.43 -8.74 -9.86
CA ASP A 19 14.67 -10.13 -9.47
C ASP A 19 13.33 -10.88 -9.33
N GLU A 20 12.89 -11.50 -10.44
CA GLU A 20 11.61 -12.22 -10.49
C GLU A 20 11.53 -13.37 -9.49
N SER A 21 12.63 -14.06 -9.22
CA SER A 21 12.67 -15.17 -8.26
C SER A 21 12.42 -14.68 -6.84
N ASN A 22 13.10 -13.60 -6.47
CA ASN A 22 12.93 -12.97 -5.17
C ASN A 22 11.54 -12.35 -5.03
N LEU A 23 10.98 -11.77 -6.10
CA LEU A 23 9.61 -11.23 -6.10
C LEU A 23 8.58 -12.32 -5.76
N ARG A 24 8.68 -13.50 -6.40
CA ARG A 24 7.84 -14.67 -6.05
C ARG A 24 8.08 -15.12 -4.60
N GLY A 25 9.32 -15.04 -4.13
CA GLY A 25 9.68 -15.35 -2.75
C GLY A 25 9.01 -14.41 -1.74
N ILE A 26 8.96 -13.11 -2.03
CA ILE A 26 8.31 -12.11 -1.16
C ILE A 26 6.80 -12.32 -1.13
N VAL A 27 6.14 -12.62 -2.25
CA VAL A 27 4.71 -12.95 -2.28
C VAL A 27 4.41 -14.07 -1.29
N LYS A 28 5.17 -15.17 -1.35
CA LYS A 28 5.00 -16.31 -0.43
C LYS A 28 5.32 -15.95 1.02
N TRP A 29 6.29 -15.07 1.23
CA TRP A 29 6.65 -14.58 2.57
C TRP A 29 5.49 -13.86 3.24
N VAL A 30 4.87 -12.91 2.54
CA VAL A 30 3.77 -12.12 3.11
C VAL A 30 2.49 -12.94 3.27
N GLU A 31 2.18 -13.84 2.34
CA GLU A 31 1.05 -14.77 2.46
C GLU A 31 1.21 -15.73 3.65
N LYS A 32 2.43 -16.25 3.88
CA LYS A 32 2.71 -17.07 5.06
C LYS A 32 2.44 -16.32 6.36
N GLY A 33 2.61 -15.00 6.38
CA GLY A 33 2.28 -14.14 7.52
C GLY A 33 0.80 -13.81 7.65
N GLY A 34 -0.05 -14.28 6.73
CA GLY A 34 -1.51 -14.18 6.83
C GLY A 34 -2.09 -12.87 6.32
N VAL A 35 -1.44 -12.19 5.36
CA VAL A 35 -2.03 -11.01 4.71
C VAL A 35 -3.26 -11.39 3.89
N ASP A 36 -4.25 -10.50 3.83
CA ASP A 36 -5.51 -10.74 3.16
C ASP A 36 -5.49 -10.35 1.68
N PHE A 37 -4.62 -9.43 1.28
CA PHE A 37 -4.40 -9.03 -0.12
C PHE A 37 -3.03 -8.39 -0.34
N ILE A 38 -2.59 -8.33 -1.60
CA ILE A 38 -1.26 -7.82 -1.99
C ILE A 38 -1.41 -6.61 -2.91
N VAL A 39 -0.56 -5.60 -2.70
CA VAL A 39 -0.56 -4.37 -3.49
C VAL A 39 0.80 -4.18 -4.18
N PRO A 40 1.03 -4.75 -5.39
CA PRO A 40 2.21 -4.45 -6.19
C PRO A 40 2.15 -3.06 -6.79
N CYS A 41 3.28 -2.52 -7.20
CA CYS A 41 3.41 -1.23 -7.88
C CYS A 41 2.85 -0.03 -7.11
N GLY A 42 2.80 -0.10 -5.77
CA GLY A 42 2.60 1.07 -4.91
C GLY A 42 3.92 1.82 -4.65
N SER A 43 3.89 2.81 -3.74
CA SER A 43 5.07 3.62 -3.40
C SER A 43 6.25 2.78 -2.87
N ASN A 44 5.98 1.74 -2.06
CA ASN A 44 7.02 0.87 -1.54
C ASN A 44 7.63 -0.06 -2.62
N SER A 45 6.94 -0.25 -3.72
CA SER A 45 7.45 -1.01 -4.88
C SER A 45 8.47 -0.22 -5.70
N GLU A 46 8.72 1.05 -5.36
CA GLU A 46 9.54 1.96 -6.17
C GLU A 46 8.95 2.12 -7.60
N SER A 47 7.61 2.13 -7.72
CA SER A 47 6.89 2.13 -9.00
C SER A 47 7.31 3.27 -9.92
N GLU A 48 7.58 4.46 -9.36
CA GLU A 48 8.01 5.64 -10.13
C GLU A 48 9.46 5.51 -10.68
N LEU A 49 10.19 4.48 -10.29
CA LEU A 49 11.53 4.15 -10.79
C LEU A 49 11.51 2.99 -11.80
N MET A 50 10.33 2.51 -12.18
CA MET A 50 10.15 1.43 -13.15
C MET A 50 9.52 1.94 -14.44
N THR A 51 9.85 1.31 -15.57
CA THR A 51 9.15 1.55 -16.83
C THR A 51 7.75 0.94 -16.80
N LEU A 52 6.91 1.28 -17.77
CA LEU A 52 5.58 0.69 -17.95
C LEU A 52 5.67 -0.84 -18.06
N GLU A 53 6.59 -1.32 -18.88
CA GLU A 53 6.81 -2.76 -19.12
C GLU A 53 7.24 -3.47 -17.83
N GLU A 54 8.13 -2.87 -17.05
CA GLU A 54 8.56 -3.41 -15.77
C GLU A 54 7.42 -3.46 -14.75
N ARG A 55 6.59 -2.41 -14.67
CA ARG A 55 5.41 -2.39 -13.80
C ARG A 55 4.41 -3.47 -14.19
N SER A 56 4.13 -3.61 -15.50
CA SER A 56 3.27 -4.68 -16.01
C SER A 56 3.83 -6.06 -15.63
N ARG A 57 5.15 -6.27 -15.82
CA ARG A 57 5.78 -7.54 -15.47
C ARG A 57 5.73 -7.86 -13.98
N VAL A 58 5.89 -6.86 -13.10
CA VAL A 58 5.74 -7.02 -11.64
C VAL A 58 4.32 -7.47 -11.29
N VAL A 59 3.30 -6.83 -11.88
CA VAL A 59 1.89 -7.21 -11.64
C VAL A 59 1.63 -8.64 -12.12
N GLU A 60 2.07 -9.02 -13.32
CA GLU A 60 1.94 -10.39 -13.84
C GLU A 60 2.51 -11.42 -12.88
N ILE A 61 3.78 -11.21 -12.42
CA ILE A 61 4.45 -12.15 -11.51
C ILE A 61 3.69 -12.27 -10.18
N VAL A 62 3.21 -11.15 -9.65
CA VAL A 62 2.46 -11.15 -8.38
C VAL A 62 1.14 -11.91 -8.57
N VAL A 63 0.38 -11.62 -9.63
CA VAL A 63 -0.90 -12.31 -9.92
C VAL A 63 -0.68 -13.80 -10.16
N GLU A 64 0.35 -14.20 -10.92
CA GLU A 64 0.69 -15.61 -11.14
C GLU A 64 1.06 -16.37 -9.85
N THR A 65 1.54 -15.65 -8.84
CA THR A 65 2.12 -16.27 -7.63
C THR A 65 1.19 -16.21 -6.43
N ALA A 66 0.38 -15.15 -6.33
CA ALA A 66 -0.49 -14.89 -5.20
C ALA A 66 -1.68 -15.87 -5.17
N SER A 67 -2.07 -16.25 -3.95
CA SER A 67 -3.31 -16.99 -3.66
C SER A 67 -4.40 -16.10 -3.06
N VAL A 68 -4.05 -14.85 -2.74
CA VAL A 68 -4.93 -13.81 -2.21
C VAL A 68 -5.18 -12.73 -3.27
N PRO A 69 -6.24 -11.92 -3.14
CA PRO A 69 -6.54 -10.85 -4.10
C PRO A 69 -5.39 -9.87 -4.33
N VAL A 70 -5.30 -9.33 -5.55
CA VAL A 70 -4.27 -8.38 -5.98
C VAL A 70 -4.90 -7.02 -6.31
N LEU A 71 -4.50 -5.99 -5.57
CA LEU A 71 -4.85 -4.58 -5.78
C LEU A 71 -3.65 -3.86 -6.44
N ALA A 72 -3.59 -3.83 -7.76
CA ALA A 72 -2.43 -3.34 -8.50
C ALA A 72 -2.32 -1.80 -8.49
N GLY A 73 -1.17 -1.24 -8.16
CA GLY A 73 -0.88 0.18 -8.31
C GLY A 73 -0.71 0.56 -9.78
N THR A 74 -1.63 1.38 -10.31
CA THR A 74 -1.65 1.74 -11.74
C THR A 74 -1.66 3.23 -11.99
N GLY A 75 -1.71 4.05 -10.93
CA GLY A 75 -1.82 5.49 -11.05
C GLY A 75 -0.61 6.15 -11.71
N HIS A 76 -0.90 7.21 -12.50
CA HIS A 76 0.04 8.09 -13.15
C HIS A 76 -0.56 9.51 -13.21
N PRO A 77 0.22 10.60 -13.28
CA PRO A 77 -0.34 11.95 -13.42
C PRO A 77 -1.25 12.14 -14.64
N GLY A 78 -0.98 11.43 -15.74
CA GLY A 78 -1.75 11.50 -16.96
C GLY A 78 -2.80 10.39 -17.06
N LEU A 79 -4.06 10.76 -17.33
CA LEU A 79 -5.19 9.83 -17.45
C LEU A 79 -4.92 8.69 -18.46
N ARG A 80 -4.38 9.01 -19.62
CA ARG A 80 -4.13 8.00 -20.68
C ARG A 80 -3.20 6.88 -20.20
N GLU A 81 -2.13 7.25 -19.51
CA GLU A 81 -1.17 6.29 -18.97
C GLU A 81 -1.80 5.44 -17.86
N THR A 82 -2.60 6.07 -16.98
CA THR A 82 -3.35 5.35 -15.95
C THR A 82 -4.31 4.32 -16.56
N VAL A 83 -5.04 4.67 -17.62
CA VAL A 83 -5.92 3.74 -18.33
C VAL A 83 -5.12 2.56 -18.90
N ILE A 84 -4.00 2.82 -19.60
CA ILE A 84 -3.16 1.77 -20.18
C ILE A 84 -2.64 0.82 -19.08
N GLN A 85 -2.10 1.36 -17.98
CA GLN A 85 -1.58 0.55 -16.88
C GLN A 85 -2.67 -0.25 -16.18
N THR A 86 -3.86 0.33 -16.02
CA THR A 86 -5.00 -0.35 -15.39
C THR A 86 -5.50 -1.51 -16.26
N GLU A 87 -5.60 -1.31 -17.58
CA GLU A 87 -5.99 -2.38 -18.50
C GLU A 87 -4.92 -3.48 -18.63
N LEU A 88 -3.64 -3.13 -18.57
CA LEU A 88 -2.56 -4.14 -18.49
C LEU A 88 -2.67 -4.96 -17.20
N ALA A 89 -2.93 -4.32 -16.05
CA ALA A 89 -3.14 -5.02 -14.79
C ALA A 89 -4.39 -5.91 -14.82
N ALA A 90 -5.49 -5.44 -15.41
CA ALA A 90 -6.70 -6.23 -15.63
C ALA A 90 -6.44 -7.47 -16.49
N ASN A 91 -5.71 -7.31 -17.59
CA ASN A 91 -5.35 -8.40 -18.49
C ASN A 91 -4.43 -9.43 -17.81
N ALA A 92 -3.58 -9.00 -16.88
CA ALA A 92 -2.77 -9.88 -16.05
C ALA A 92 -3.59 -10.64 -14.99
N GLY A 93 -4.83 -10.22 -14.71
CA GLY A 93 -5.75 -10.85 -13.76
C GLY A 93 -5.76 -10.17 -12.37
N ALA A 94 -5.34 -8.92 -12.25
CA ALA A 94 -5.52 -8.16 -11.01
C ALA A 94 -7.02 -7.95 -10.70
N ASP A 95 -7.39 -8.04 -9.42
CA ASP A 95 -8.80 -7.92 -8.99
C ASP A 95 -9.29 -6.47 -8.98
N SER A 96 -8.39 -5.52 -8.74
CA SER A 96 -8.68 -4.08 -8.68
C SER A 96 -7.42 -3.26 -8.90
N ALA A 97 -7.59 -1.97 -9.19
CA ALA A 97 -6.50 -1.02 -9.35
C ALA A 97 -6.46 0.01 -8.21
N LEU A 98 -5.28 0.28 -7.65
CA LEU A 98 -5.02 1.36 -6.72
C LEU A 98 -4.46 2.55 -7.50
N VAL A 99 -5.22 3.64 -7.57
CA VAL A 99 -4.89 4.81 -8.39
C VAL A 99 -4.58 6.01 -7.51
N VAL A 100 -3.32 6.43 -7.50
CA VAL A 100 -2.88 7.63 -6.77
C VAL A 100 -3.48 8.89 -7.40
N THR A 101 -3.79 9.90 -6.57
CA THR A 101 -4.22 11.22 -7.05
C THR A 101 -3.22 11.77 -8.09
N PRO A 102 -3.69 12.41 -9.18
CA PRO A 102 -2.79 13.08 -10.11
C PRO A 102 -1.86 14.02 -9.36
N PHE A 103 -0.58 13.91 -9.59
CA PHE A 103 0.46 14.67 -8.91
C PHE A 103 1.33 15.44 -9.90
N TYR A 104 2.34 16.18 -9.43
CA TYR A 104 3.21 17.09 -10.15
C TYR A 104 2.56 18.46 -10.39
N PHE A 105 1.37 18.54 -10.98
CA PHE A 105 0.62 19.79 -11.11
C PHE A 105 -0.40 19.92 -9.96
N VAL A 106 -0.70 21.15 -9.58
CA VAL A 106 -1.77 21.44 -8.60
C VAL A 106 -3.13 21.35 -9.30
N HIS A 107 -4.01 20.58 -8.73
CA HIS A 107 -5.38 20.39 -9.23
C HIS A 107 -6.41 20.83 -8.18
N THR A 108 -7.56 21.31 -8.62
CA THR A 108 -8.72 21.54 -7.74
C THR A 108 -9.41 20.21 -7.42
N GLN A 109 -10.19 20.16 -6.35
CA GLN A 109 -10.94 18.96 -5.99
C GLN A 109 -11.94 18.53 -7.06
N GLU A 110 -12.54 19.48 -7.77
CA GLU A 110 -13.43 19.22 -8.91
C GLU A 110 -12.67 18.56 -10.07
N ALA A 111 -11.43 18.99 -10.36
CA ALA A 111 -10.61 18.37 -11.40
C ALA A 111 -10.17 16.95 -11.01
N ILE A 112 -9.87 16.71 -9.73
CA ILE A 112 -9.54 15.38 -9.19
C ILE A 112 -10.78 14.47 -9.30
N ALA A 113 -11.95 14.95 -8.89
CA ALA A 113 -13.19 14.18 -9.02
C ALA A 113 -13.48 13.81 -10.48
N ALA A 114 -13.41 14.78 -11.40
CA ALA A 114 -13.62 14.55 -12.83
C ALA A 114 -12.62 13.54 -13.42
N TYR A 115 -11.34 13.57 -12.99
CA TYR A 115 -10.33 12.59 -13.38
C TYR A 115 -10.73 11.16 -13.01
N TYR A 116 -11.17 10.93 -11.77
CA TYR A 116 -11.57 9.59 -11.32
C TYR A 116 -12.90 9.13 -11.92
N GLU A 117 -13.86 10.05 -12.10
CA GLU A 117 -15.12 9.74 -12.79
C GLU A 117 -14.85 9.31 -14.24
N GLU A 118 -14.03 10.05 -14.98
CA GLU A 118 -13.65 9.70 -16.36
C GLU A 118 -12.89 8.36 -16.39
N LEU A 119 -11.87 8.19 -15.53
CA LEU A 119 -11.12 6.93 -15.43
C LEU A 119 -12.05 5.74 -15.20
N SER A 120 -13.02 5.86 -14.30
CA SER A 120 -13.93 4.78 -13.93
C SER A 120 -14.78 4.27 -15.10
N THR A 121 -14.97 5.09 -16.15
CA THR A 121 -15.70 4.71 -17.37
C THR A 121 -14.81 4.06 -18.43
N LEU A 122 -13.50 4.21 -18.31
CA LEU A 122 -12.51 3.80 -19.32
C LEU A 122 -11.79 2.48 -18.96
N VAL A 123 -11.99 1.96 -17.76
CA VAL A 123 -11.29 0.77 -17.28
C VAL A 123 -12.23 -0.37 -16.93
N SER A 124 -11.74 -1.61 -17.09
CA SER A 124 -12.53 -2.83 -16.98
C SER A 124 -12.60 -3.41 -15.56
N ILE A 125 -11.69 -3.03 -14.66
CA ILE A 125 -11.66 -3.48 -13.26
C ILE A 125 -11.99 -2.35 -12.30
N PRO A 126 -12.50 -2.67 -11.09
CA PRO A 126 -12.77 -1.66 -10.06
C PRO A 126 -11.52 -0.89 -9.65
N ILE A 127 -11.69 0.38 -9.30
CA ILE A 127 -10.59 1.23 -8.82
C ILE A 127 -10.75 1.58 -7.35
N TYR A 128 -9.63 1.74 -6.68
CA TYR A 128 -9.49 2.31 -5.35
C TYR A 128 -8.73 3.63 -5.46
N LEU A 129 -9.28 4.68 -4.89
CA LEU A 129 -8.63 5.98 -4.79
C LEU A 129 -7.41 5.88 -3.87
N TYR A 130 -6.36 6.64 -4.16
CA TYR A 130 -5.20 6.66 -3.28
C TYR A 130 -4.76 8.09 -2.94
N SER A 131 -4.97 8.50 -1.70
CA SER A 131 -4.47 9.75 -1.13
C SER A 131 -3.16 9.50 -0.38
N VAL A 132 -2.09 10.15 -0.82
CA VAL A 132 -0.76 10.07 -0.19
C VAL A 132 -0.05 11.43 -0.24
N PRO A 133 -0.51 12.41 0.53
CA PRO A 133 -0.03 13.80 0.46
C PRO A 133 1.48 13.94 0.62
N LYS A 134 2.10 13.05 1.38
CA LYS A 134 3.56 13.01 1.57
C LYS A 134 4.35 12.95 0.25
N PHE A 135 3.83 12.26 -0.78
CA PHE A 135 4.51 12.07 -2.06
C PHE A 135 3.90 12.90 -3.18
N THR A 136 2.61 13.17 -3.12
CA THR A 136 1.89 13.86 -4.18
C THR A 136 1.76 15.37 -3.95
N ASN A 137 1.87 15.83 -2.70
CA ASN A 137 1.45 17.17 -2.26
C ASN A 137 -0.03 17.47 -2.57
N VAL A 138 -0.83 16.43 -2.77
CA VAL A 138 -2.26 16.52 -3.06
C VAL A 138 -3.02 15.75 -1.99
N VAL A 139 -3.99 16.40 -1.37
CA VAL A 139 -4.96 15.77 -0.47
C VAL A 139 -6.23 15.50 -1.28
N LEU A 140 -6.82 14.32 -1.12
CA LEU A 140 -8.17 14.07 -1.57
C LEU A 140 -9.10 14.43 -0.41
N ASP A 141 -9.90 15.48 -0.55
CA ASP A 141 -10.75 15.95 0.53
C ASP A 141 -11.89 14.94 0.84
N PRO A 142 -12.31 14.80 2.11
CA PRO A 142 -13.41 13.90 2.48
C PRO A 142 -14.69 14.14 1.69
N GLY A 143 -15.00 15.41 1.35
CA GLY A 143 -16.13 15.75 0.49
C GLY A 143 -16.02 15.21 -0.94
N THR A 144 -14.81 15.16 -1.49
CA THR A 144 -14.53 14.57 -2.81
C THR A 144 -14.65 13.04 -2.74
N ALA A 145 -14.13 12.41 -1.70
CA ALA A 145 -14.30 10.97 -1.47
C ALA A 145 -15.78 10.58 -1.40
N LYS A 146 -16.61 11.35 -0.67
CA LYS A 146 -18.07 11.18 -0.60
C LYS A 146 -18.75 11.20 -1.97
N ILE A 147 -18.35 12.11 -2.85
CA ILE A 147 -18.90 12.21 -4.21
C ILE A 147 -18.52 10.95 -5.01
N LEU A 148 -17.24 10.57 -4.98
CA LEU A 148 -16.70 9.46 -5.74
C LEU A 148 -17.17 8.09 -5.24
N ALA A 149 -17.48 7.95 -3.94
CA ALA A 149 -17.99 6.71 -3.36
C ALA A 149 -19.35 6.25 -3.94
N LYS A 150 -20.10 7.15 -4.59
CA LYS A 150 -21.36 6.83 -5.28
C LYS A 150 -21.14 6.16 -6.64
N ASN A 151 -19.93 6.21 -7.16
CA ASN A 151 -19.60 5.60 -8.45
C ASN A 151 -19.41 4.09 -8.31
N LYS A 152 -20.18 3.31 -9.06
CA LYS A 152 -20.19 1.83 -8.94
C LYS A 152 -18.87 1.16 -9.26
N ASN A 153 -17.98 1.79 -10.04
CA ASN A 153 -16.65 1.24 -10.37
C ASN A 153 -15.54 1.77 -9.45
N ILE A 154 -15.88 2.64 -8.47
CA ILE A 154 -14.96 3.10 -7.43
C ILE A 154 -15.34 2.39 -6.13
N LYS A 155 -14.50 1.44 -5.69
CA LYS A 155 -14.83 0.49 -4.60
C LYS A 155 -14.17 0.80 -3.28
N GLY A 156 -13.42 1.86 -3.21
CA GLY A 156 -12.80 2.25 -1.95
C GLY A 156 -11.73 3.33 -2.10
N MET A 157 -11.13 3.62 -0.98
CA MET A 157 -10.03 4.58 -0.88
C MET A 157 -8.99 4.06 0.10
N LYS A 158 -7.72 4.27 -0.24
CA LYS A 158 -6.60 4.19 0.69
C LYS A 158 -6.19 5.59 1.08
N ASP A 159 -6.32 5.94 2.38
CA ASP A 159 -5.75 7.16 2.92
C ASP A 159 -4.43 6.92 3.64
N SER A 160 -3.39 7.64 3.23
CA SER A 160 -2.05 7.64 3.84
C SER A 160 -1.68 9.00 4.44
N GLY A 161 -2.65 9.86 4.71
CA GLY A 161 -2.47 11.16 5.37
C GLY A 161 -2.01 11.03 6.82
N GLY A 162 -2.40 9.96 7.50
CA GLY A 162 -2.00 9.67 8.88
C GLY A 162 -2.70 10.52 9.94
N ASN A 163 -3.76 11.25 9.57
CA ASN A 163 -4.60 12.00 10.48
C ASN A 163 -5.88 11.21 10.78
N LEU A 164 -6.04 10.77 12.04
CA LEU A 164 -7.17 9.94 12.44
C LEU A 164 -8.52 10.68 12.33
N GLU A 165 -8.56 11.98 12.64
CA GLU A 165 -9.80 12.77 12.59
C GLU A 165 -10.31 12.89 11.16
N ILE A 166 -9.41 13.16 10.18
CA ILE A 166 -9.76 13.21 8.76
C ILE A 166 -10.22 11.83 8.28
N PHE A 167 -9.51 10.76 8.66
CA PHE A 167 -9.88 9.40 8.31
C PHE A 167 -11.28 9.03 8.85
N GLN A 168 -11.61 9.43 10.07
CA GLN A 168 -12.94 9.23 10.66
C GLN A 168 -14.03 9.98 9.88
N GLU A 169 -13.76 11.22 9.46
CA GLU A 169 -14.68 11.99 8.60
C GLU A 169 -14.90 11.28 7.25
N GLU A 170 -13.84 10.75 6.63
CA GLU A 170 -13.94 9.98 5.38
C GLU A 170 -14.79 8.73 5.55
N VAL A 171 -14.60 7.97 6.63
CA VAL A 171 -15.42 6.80 6.96
C VAL A 171 -16.89 7.20 7.15
N GLU A 172 -17.16 8.25 7.90
CA GLU A 172 -18.53 8.72 8.16
C GLU A 172 -19.21 9.16 6.86
N LEU A 173 -18.53 9.94 6.02
CA LEU A 173 -19.09 10.50 4.80
C LEU A 173 -19.31 9.47 3.68
N THR A 174 -18.61 8.33 3.72
CA THR A 174 -18.76 7.24 2.75
C THR A 174 -19.59 6.07 3.29
N ASN A 175 -20.04 6.17 4.55
CA ASN A 175 -20.87 5.15 5.17
C ASN A 175 -22.20 4.96 4.43
N GLY A 176 -22.56 3.70 4.20
CA GLY A 176 -23.78 3.32 3.46
C GLY A 176 -23.57 3.11 1.95
N GLU A 177 -22.39 3.47 1.42
CA GLU A 177 -22.01 3.15 0.04
C GLU A 177 -21.22 1.81 -0.01
N ASP A 178 -21.18 1.18 -1.17
CA ASP A 178 -20.34 0.00 -1.42
C ASP A 178 -18.87 0.42 -1.61
N PHE A 179 -18.25 0.88 -0.52
CA PHE A 179 -16.97 1.58 -0.52
C PHE A 179 -16.12 1.20 0.69
N ASN A 180 -14.92 0.65 0.45
CA ASN A 180 -13.99 0.23 1.50
C ASN A 180 -13.01 1.36 1.86
N MET A 181 -12.95 1.74 3.12
CA MET A 181 -11.92 2.65 3.62
C MET A 181 -10.72 1.86 4.13
N LEU A 182 -9.55 2.06 3.51
CA LEU A 182 -8.28 1.41 3.85
C LEU A 182 -7.30 2.43 4.41
N VAL A 183 -6.79 2.21 5.62
CA VAL A 183 -5.75 3.08 6.18
C VAL A 183 -4.36 2.70 5.63
N GLY A 184 -3.60 3.69 5.16
CA GLY A 184 -2.22 3.50 4.68
C GLY A 184 -1.16 3.77 5.73
N SER A 185 -1.52 4.41 6.85
CA SER A 185 -0.62 4.75 7.94
C SER A 185 -0.67 3.70 9.06
N GLY A 186 0.42 2.94 9.21
CA GLY A 186 0.52 1.96 10.31
C GLY A 186 0.47 2.58 11.70
N GLY A 187 0.72 3.90 11.80
CA GLY A 187 0.69 4.62 13.06
C GLY A 187 -0.68 4.72 13.70
N ILE A 188 -1.74 4.73 12.89
CA ILE A 188 -3.12 4.84 13.35
C ILE A 188 -3.95 3.59 13.02
N TYR A 189 -3.31 2.45 12.67
CA TYR A 189 -4.02 1.29 12.13
C TYR A 189 -5.09 0.74 13.07
N ALA A 190 -4.74 0.45 14.33
CA ALA A 190 -5.71 -0.08 15.30
C ALA A 190 -6.85 0.91 15.58
N ASP A 191 -6.54 2.20 15.68
CA ASP A 191 -7.54 3.25 15.93
C ASP A 191 -8.44 3.46 14.69
N ALA A 192 -7.89 3.35 13.47
CA ALA A 192 -8.65 3.40 12.23
C ALA A 192 -9.63 2.22 12.10
N LEU A 193 -9.20 0.99 12.47
CA LEU A 193 -10.08 -0.19 12.49
C LEU A 193 -11.27 0.05 13.43
N ARG A 194 -11.04 0.55 14.65
CA ARG A 194 -12.10 0.92 15.59
C ARG A 194 -13.06 1.99 15.07
N SER A 195 -12.56 2.82 14.15
CA SER A 195 -13.34 3.89 13.50
C SER A 195 -14.10 3.42 12.26
N GLY A 196 -14.01 2.13 11.89
CA GLY A 196 -14.74 1.55 10.76
C GLY A 196 -13.92 1.36 9.50
N ALA A 197 -12.59 1.39 9.58
CA ALA A 197 -11.76 0.98 8.43
C ALA A 197 -12.06 -0.47 8.06
N SER A 198 -12.17 -0.74 6.75
CA SER A 198 -12.29 -2.11 6.21
C SER A 198 -10.98 -2.89 6.35
N GLY A 199 -9.87 -2.20 6.59
CA GLY A 199 -8.55 -2.78 6.71
C GLY A 199 -7.44 -1.75 6.56
N GLY A 200 -6.22 -2.21 6.28
CA GLY A 200 -5.07 -1.34 6.06
C GLY A 200 -4.11 -1.85 4.99
N VAL A 201 -3.36 -0.94 4.38
CA VAL A 201 -2.28 -1.27 3.42
C VAL A 201 -0.96 -0.77 4.01
N LEU A 202 -0.26 -1.66 4.72
CA LEU A 202 0.75 -1.30 5.71
C LEU A 202 2.16 -1.65 5.26
N ALA A 203 3.08 -0.68 5.25
CA ALA A 203 4.49 -0.92 4.96
C ALA A 203 5.10 -1.99 5.89
N LEU A 204 4.71 -1.97 7.17
CA LEU A 204 5.12 -2.97 8.16
C LEU A 204 4.76 -4.41 7.77
N ALA A 205 3.71 -4.63 6.99
CA ALA A 205 3.31 -5.97 6.55
C ALA A 205 4.33 -6.63 5.59
N ASN A 206 5.28 -5.86 5.04
CA ASN A 206 6.46 -6.44 4.36
C ASN A 206 7.45 -7.07 5.34
N ILE A 207 7.58 -6.52 6.56
CA ILE A 207 8.56 -6.97 7.57
C ILE A 207 7.92 -7.96 8.54
N ALA A 208 6.76 -7.60 9.10
CA ALA A 208 6.06 -8.34 10.13
C ALA A 208 4.58 -8.58 9.71
N PRO A 209 4.35 -9.33 8.61
CA PRO A 209 2.99 -9.59 8.11
C PRO A 209 2.13 -10.27 9.18
N GLU A 210 2.70 -11.20 9.95
CA GLU A 210 2.02 -11.92 11.03
C GLU A 210 1.49 -10.98 12.13
N LYS A 211 2.26 -9.96 12.50
CA LYS A 211 1.83 -8.98 13.51
C LYS A 211 0.74 -8.05 13.00
N CYS A 212 0.87 -7.61 11.73
CA CYS A 212 -0.15 -6.78 11.11
C CYS A 212 -1.48 -7.54 10.95
N SER A 213 -1.43 -8.81 10.53
CA SER A 213 -2.59 -9.68 10.41
C SER A 213 -3.21 -10.02 11.78
N GLU A 214 -2.38 -10.16 12.83
CA GLU A 214 -2.85 -10.36 14.20
C GLU A 214 -3.64 -9.16 14.72
N ILE A 215 -3.22 -7.91 14.43
CA ILE A 215 -3.96 -6.69 14.79
C ILE A 215 -5.36 -6.73 14.19
N TYR A 216 -5.48 -7.04 12.91
CA TYR A 216 -6.78 -7.13 12.23
C TYR A 216 -7.66 -8.25 12.82
N ARG A 217 -7.09 -9.43 13.03
CA ARG A 217 -7.81 -10.57 13.63
C ARG A 217 -8.36 -10.24 15.02
N LEU A 218 -7.54 -9.65 15.89
CA LEU A 218 -7.95 -9.25 17.24
C LEU A 218 -9.09 -8.23 17.21
N HIS A 219 -8.99 -7.22 16.33
CA HIS A 219 -10.08 -6.29 16.11
C HIS A 219 -11.38 -6.99 15.70
N ARG A 220 -11.31 -7.94 14.76
CA ARG A 220 -12.47 -8.71 14.30
C ARG A 220 -13.08 -9.59 15.39
N GLU A 221 -12.29 -10.02 16.36
CA GLU A 221 -12.71 -10.76 17.55
C GLU A 221 -13.24 -9.86 18.68
N GLY A 222 -13.14 -8.52 18.52
CA GLY A 222 -13.57 -7.53 19.52
C GLY A 222 -12.52 -7.23 20.61
N ASP A 223 -11.28 -7.72 20.43
CA ASP A 223 -10.15 -7.47 21.35
C ASP A 223 -9.29 -6.29 20.89
N ASP A 224 -9.91 -5.11 20.86
CA ASP A 224 -9.28 -3.87 20.41
C ASP A 224 -8.12 -3.43 21.32
N GLU A 225 -8.14 -3.80 22.60
CA GLU A 225 -7.06 -3.46 23.53
C GLU A 225 -5.76 -4.17 23.18
N ASN A 226 -5.81 -5.47 22.90
CA ASN A 226 -4.65 -6.23 22.47
C ASN A 226 -4.22 -5.83 21.05
N ALA A 227 -5.15 -5.56 20.13
CA ALA A 227 -4.84 -5.03 18.81
C ALA A 227 -4.03 -3.72 18.90
N LYS A 228 -4.49 -2.79 19.75
CA LYS A 228 -3.80 -1.51 19.99
C LYS A 228 -2.43 -1.71 20.62
N ARG A 229 -2.30 -2.60 21.60
CA ARG A 229 -1.02 -2.89 22.26
C ARG A 229 0.01 -3.43 21.28
N ILE A 230 -0.38 -4.32 20.37
CA ILE A 230 0.53 -4.82 19.31
C ILE A 230 0.89 -3.68 18.36
N ASN A 231 -0.10 -2.89 17.91
CA ASN A 231 0.16 -1.74 17.04
C ASN A 231 1.19 -0.79 17.66
N ASP A 232 1.00 -0.42 18.92
CA ASP A 232 1.88 0.53 19.62
C ASP A 232 3.30 -0.01 19.77
N SER A 233 3.46 -1.32 19.98
CA SER A 233 4.79 -1.94 20.05
C SER A 233 5.58 -1.82 18.74
N LEU A 234 4.90 -1.76 17.60
CA LEU A 234 5.50 -1.67 16.27
C LEU A 234 5.82 -0.23 15.83
N MET A 235 5.42 0.79 16.61
CA MET A 235 5.54 2.20 16.21
C MET A 235 6.96 2.64 15.90
N GLY A 236 7.94 2.20 16.70
CA GLY A 236 9.36 2.51 16.47
C GLY A 236 9.84 2.00 15.11
N LEU A 237 9.54 0.75 14.79
CA LEU A 237 9.91 0.14 13.51
C LEU A 237 9.14 0.79 12.35
N ASN A 238 7.84 1.07 12.52
CA ASN A 238 7.04 1.77 11.52
C ASN A 238 7.66 3.13 11.16
N GLN A 239 7.98 3.95 12.17
CA GLN A 239 8.60 5.26 11.96
C GLN A 239 9.97 5.15 11.28
N ALA A 240 10.77 4.14 11.64
CA ALA A 240 12.07 3.91 11.03
C ALA A 240 11.95 3.66 9.52
N VAL A 241 11.04 2.76 9.09
CA VAL A 241 10.95 2.34 7.68
C VAL A 241 10.03 3.19 6.81
N THR A 242 9.16 4.00 7.39
CA THR A 242 8.29 4.92 6.63
C THR A 242 8.72 6.39 6.70
N GLY A 243 9.42 6.78 7.77
CA GLY A 243 9.84 8.15 8.03
C GLY A 243 11.34 8.37 7.85
N THR A 244 12.16 7.61 8.61
CA THR A 244 13.59 7.88 8.75
C THR A 244 14.42 7.31 7.60
N TYR A 245 14.27 6.02 7.32
CA TYR A 245 15.12 5.28 6.36
C TYR A 245 14.41 4.95 5.04
N GLY A 246 13.08 5.11 4.98
CA GLY A 246 12.28 4.89 3.77
C GLY A 246 12.39 3.48 3.20
N VAL A 247 12.20 3.35 1.87
CA VAL A 247 12.22 2.05 1.18
C VAL A 247 13.53 1.30 1.33
N PRO A 248 14.73 1.93 1.29
CA PRO A 248 15.97 1.21 1.58
C PRO A 248 16.02 0.59 2.97
N GLY A 249 15.51 1.29 3.98
CA GLY A 249 15.40 0.74 5.34
C GLY A 249 14.39 -0.39 5.43
N LEU A 250 13.26 -0.27 4.74
CA LEU A 250 12.26 -1.32 4.64
C LEU A 250 12.86 -2.61 4.07
N LYS A 251 13.55 -2.54 2.93
CA LYS A 251 14.21 -3.69 2.30
C LYS A 251 15.32 -4.27 3.18
N ALA A 252 16.12 -3.41 3.83
CA ALA A 252 17.15 -3.86 4.76
C ALA A 252 16.55 -4.67 5.92
N ALA A 253 15.47 -4.19 6.53
CA ALA A 253 14.77 -4.90 7.61
C ALA A 253 14.16 -6.23 7.14
N MET A 254 13.57 -6.27 5.95
CA MET A 254 13.07 -7.51 5.33
C MET A 254 14.19 -8.55 5.15
N ASN A 255 15.32 -8.14 4.55
CA ASN A 255 16.47 -9.01 4.33
C ASN A 255 17.04 -9.56 5.66
N MET A 256 17.06 -8.76 6.74
CA MET A 256 17.47 -9.19 8.09
C MET A 256 16.54 -10.28 8.64
N ARG A 257 15.26 -10.24 8.31
CA ARG A 257 14.28 -11.26 8.67
C ARG A 257 14.27 -12.48 7.74
N GLY A 258 15.10 -12.49 6.69
CA GLY A 258 15.19 -13.56 5.72
C GLY A 258 14.18 -13.48 4.57
N ALA A 259 13.44 -12.37 4.44
CA ALA A 259 12.63 -12.09 3.26
C ALA A 259 13.53 -11.59 2.11
N PRO A 260 13.41 -12.11 0.88
CA PRO A 260 14.33 -11.81 -0.21
C PRO A 260 14.02 -10.45 -0.89
N ALA A 261 14.17 -9.34 -0.15
CA ALA A 261 13.78 -8.00 -0.63
C ALA A 261 14.74 -7.39 -1.68
N GLY A 262 15.90 -8.01 -1.92
CA GLY A 262 16.87 -7.54 -2.90
C GLY A 262 17.47 -6.17 -2.55
N PHE A 263 17.87 -5.44 -3.58
CA PHE A 263 18.43 -4.09 -3.49
C PHE A 263 17.39 -3.03 -3.82
N SER A 264 17.66 -1.78 -3.44
CA SER A 264 16.89 -0.61 -3.87
C SER A 264 17.38 -0.11 -5.23
N ARG A 265 16.49 0.48 -6.03
CA ARG A 265 16.86 1.03 -7.34
C ARG A 265 17.30 2.50 -7.23
N SER A 266 18.32 2.90 -7.98
CA SER A 266 18.72 4.31 -8.10
C SER A 266 17.52 5.19 -8.49
N PRO A 267 17.37 6.40 -7.90
CA PRO A 267 18.33 7.14 -7.06
C PRO A 267 18.38 6.75 -5.57
N HIS A 268 17.55 5.79 -5.13
CA HIS A 268 17.70 5.26 -3.79
C HIS A 268 19.09 4.62 -3.63
N ARG A 269 19.59 4.66 -2.40
CA ARG A 269 20.85 4.02 -2.00
C ARG A 269 20.59 3.05 -0.88
N GLU A 270 21.41 2.00 -0.82
CA GLU A 270 21.36 1.06 0.29
C GLU A 270 21.54 1.75 1.65
N SER A 271 20.86 1.19 2.66
CA SER A 271 21.01 1.65 4.03
C SER A 271 22.45 1.48 4.51
N ASP A 272 23.01 2.50 5.17
CA ASP A 272 24.33 2.48 5.75
C ASP A 272 24.40 1.57 7.01
N SER A 273 25.60 1.46 7.59
CA SER A 273 25.84 0.60 8.74
C SER A 273 25.10 1.06 9.99
N GLU A 274 24.89 2.36 10.17
CA GLU A 274 24.19 2.92 11.32
C GLU A 274 22.70 2.58 11.24
N ALA A 275 22.05 2.85 10.09
CA ALA A 275 20.67 2.49 9.82
C ALA A 275 20.44 0.97 9.99
N ARG A 276 21.35 0.14 9.44
CA ARG A 276 21.27 -1.32 9.57
C ARG A 276 21.37 -1.77 11.03
N SER A 277 22.28 -1.20 11.81
CA SER A 277 22.43 -1.53 13.23
C SER A 277 21.20 -1.14 14.05
N ALA A 278 20.62 0.04 13.76
CA ALA A 278 19.40 0.49 14.42
C ALA A 278 18.21 -0.42 14.09
N LEU A 279 18.02 -0.79 12.83
CA LEU A 279 16.94 -1.68 12.39
C LEU A 279 17.11 -3.09 12.98
N GLN A 280 18.33 -3.64 12.99
CA GLN A 280 18.60 -4.95 13.60
C GLN A 280 18.24 -4.98 15.08
N LYS A 281 18.57 -3.91 15.82
CA LYS A 281 18.18 -3.79 17.21
C LYS A 281 16.67 -3.78 17.39
N MET A 282 15.93 -2.98 16.59
CA MET A 282 14.47 -2.91 16.67
C MET A 282 13.81 -4.28 16.39
N ILE A 283 14.33 -5.03 15.40
CA ILE A 283 13.84 -6.36 15.05
C ILE A 283 14.04 -7.32 16.23
N LEU A 284 15.23 -7.31 16.86
CA LEU A 284 15.53 -8.15 18.02
C LEU A 284 14.67 -7.78 19.24
N ASP A 285 14.51 -6.48 19.53
CA ASP A 285 13.70 -6.00 20.66
C ASP A 285 12.20 -6.36 20.50
N LEU A 286 11.74 -6.56 19.26
CA LEU A 286 10.36 -6.96 18.92
C LEU A 286 10.20 -8.49 18.76
N GLU A 287 11.26 -9.26 18.95
CA GLU A 287 11.28 -10.73 18.75
C GLU A 287 10.79 -11.15 17.35
N LEU A 288 11.16 -10.37 16.33
CA LEU A 288 10.77 -10.57 14.92
C LEU A 288 11.80 -11.39 14.14
#